data_b703ce76150f6832156e341feb120cd3
#
_entry.id   b703ce76150f6832156e341feb120cd3
#
_cell.length_a   1.000
_cell.length_b   1.000
_cell.length_c   1.000
_cell.angle_alpha   90.00
_cell.angle_beta   90.00
_cell.angle_gamma   90.00
#
_symmetry.space_group_name_H-M   'P 1'
#
loop_
_entity.id
_entity.type
_entity.pdbx_description
1 polymer ?
#
loop_
_entity_poly.entity_id
_entity_poly.type
_entity_poly.pdbx_seq_one_letter_code
_entity_poly.pdbx_strand_id
1 'polypeptide(L)'
;MGQDQPRTLFEKIWQAHVVREKSGEPTMLYVDLHLVHEVTSPQAFDGLRIADRSVRRPDLTIAVMDHNTPTWDLSLPVKDPIAKEQLDVLAKNCEEFGVELYDRFSPLQGIVHIIAPEQGRTQPGKIIVCGDSHTSTHGAFGAFALGIGTSEVEHVLATQTLRQKKPLTMEINIDGPAPAGVSAKDIILGIIGRIGVAGAVGHVIEYTGKAITDLSMEGRMTVCNMSIEAGARAGMVAPDQTTFEYIKGRSHAPEDSEFEMPTEQWGNLSSDPGSVYDSRVVI
;
A
#
# COMPACT_ATOMS: atom_id res chain seq x y z
N MET A 1 28.02 10.68 -20.29
CA MET A 1 26.64 10.80 -19.83
C MET A 1 25.96 9.53 -20.30
N GLY A 2 25.81 8.52 -19.43
CA GLY A 2 25.10 7.30 -19.76
C GLY A 2 23.63 7.67 -19.97
N GLN A 3 23.04 7.22 -21.09
CA GLN A 3 21.59 7.25 -21.23
C GLN A 3 21.01 6.50 -20.01
N ASP A 4 20.17 7.17 -19.21
CA ASP A 4 19.44 6.49 -18.13
C ASP A 4 18.68 5.32 -18.77
N GLN A 5 18.94 4.10 -18.27
CA GLN A 5 18.22 2.93 -18.78
C GLN A 5 16.73 3.09 -18.46
N PRO A 6 15.83 2.69 -19.40
CA PRO A 6 14.41 2.70 -19.15
C PRO A 6 14.07 1.94 -17.87
N ARG A 7 13.22 2.53 -17.01
CA ARG A 7 12.86 2.01 -15.69
C ARG A 7 11.37 1.74 -15.59
N THR A 8 11.02 0.69 -14.89
CA THR A 8 9.62 0.40 -14.50
C THR A 8 9.14 1.37 -13.44
N LEU A 9 7.81 1.50 -13.27
CA LEU A 9 7.17 2.24 -12.18
C LEU A 9 7.78 1.86 -10.82
N PHE A 10 7.88 0.55 -10.55
CA PHE A 10 8.48 0.05 -9.32
C PHE A 10 9.92 0.52 -9.14
N GLU A 11 10.75 0.44 -10.17
CA GLU A 11 12.16 0.82 -10.07
C GLU A 11 12.36 2.30 -9.83
N LYS A 12 11.50 3.16 -10.41
CA LYS A 12 11.52 4.61 -10.15
C LYS A 12 11.22 4.90 -8.68
N ILE A 13 10.17 4.27 -8.13
CA ILE A 13 9.80 4.45 -6.72
C ILE A 13 10.88 3.89 -5.81
N TRP A 14 11.35 2.67 -6.07
CA TRP A 14 12.42 2.06 -5.30
C TRP A 14 13.64 2.97 -5.20
N GLN A 15 14.15 3.43 -6.34
CA GLN A 15 15.36 4.24 -6.39
C GLN A 15 15.21 5.58 -5.68
N ALA A 16 14.03 6.20 -5.73
CA ALA A 16 13.75 7.46 -5.06
C ALA A 16 13.75 7.33 -3.52
N HIS A 17 13.54 6.12 -2.98
CA HIS A 17 13.41 5.87 -1.54
C HIS A 17 14.62 5.19 -0.91
N VAL A 18 15.67 4.91 -1.68
CA VAL A 18 16.89 4.30 -1.15
C VAL A 18 17.58 5.24 -0.18
N VAL A 19 17.59 4.87 1.11
CA VAL A 19 18.36 5.55 2.16
C VAL A 19 19.78 5.00 2.22
N ARG A 20 19.90 3.68 2.09
CA ARG A 20 21.18 2.99 2.10
C ARG A 20 21.10 1.69 1.30
N GLU A 21 22.05 1.50 0.42
CA GLU A 21 22.25 0.27 -0.32
C GLU A 21 23.69 -0.22 -0.16
N LYS A 22 23.86 -1.52 0.11
CA LYS A 22 25.17 -2.16 0.20
C LYS A 22 25.08 -3.55 -0.40
N SER A 23 26.04 -3.89 -1.24
CA SER A 23 26.09 -5.20 -1.89
C SER A 23 26.00 -6.35 -0.89
N GLY A 24 25.09 -7.30 -1.14
CA GLY A 24 24.84 -8.47 -0.29
C GLY A 24 23.99 -8.23 0.96
N GLU A 25 23.56 -6.99 1.21
CA GLU A 25 22.64 -6.65 2.29
C GLU A 25 21.26 -6.21 1.73
N PRO A 26 20.16 -6.36 2.50
CA PRO A 26 18.89 -5.73 2.14
C PRO A 26 19.03 -4.21 2.04
N THR A 27 18.38 -3.61 1.06
CA THR A 27 18.31 -2.15 0.89
C THR A 27 17.46 -1.54 1.98
N MET A 28 17.89 -0.41 2.52
CA MET A 28 17.11 0.39 3.45
C MET A 28 16.33 1.45 2.68
N LEU A 29 15.02 1.42 2.79
CA LEU A 29 14.10 2.32 2.12
C LEU A 29 13.45 3.27 3.12
N TYR A 30 13.19 4.51 2.72
CA TYR A 30 12.33 5.42 3.47
C TYR A 30 10.86 5.02 3.27
N VAL A 31 10.04 5.16 4.30
CA VAL A 31 8.60 4.86 4.29
C VAL A 31 7.82 6.16 4.39
N ASP A 32 6.93 6.45 3.43
CA ASP A 32 6.16 7.70 3.39
C ASP A 32 4.88 7.64 4.23
N LEU A 33 4.31 6.44 4.38
CA LEU A 33 3.09 6.26 5.17
C LEU A 33 3.12 4.90 5.86
N HIS A 34 2.93 4.90 7.17
CA HIS A 34 2.80 3.70 7.98
C HIS A 34 1.37 3.57 8.50
N LEU A 35 0.68 2.52 8.09
CA LEU A 35 -0.65 2.19 8.55
C LEU A 35 -0.55 1.11 9.65
N VAL A 36 -1.28 1.31 10.74
CA VAL A 36 -1.22 0.46 11.93
C VAL A 36 -2.63 0.05 12.33
N HIS A 37 -2.79 -1.18 12.75
CA HIS A 37 -4.05 -1.67 13.31
C HIS A 37 -3.81 -2.51 14.58
N GLU A 38 -4.89 -2.87 15.29
CA GLU A 38 -4.84 -3.45 16.62
C GLU A 38 -4.22 -4.86 16.69
N VAL A 39 -4.19 -5.61 15.58
CA VAL A 39 -3.76 -7.03 15.62
C VAL A 39 -2.24 -7.18 15.62
N THR A 40 -1.53 -6.44 14.78
CA THR A 40 -0.08 -6.62 14.54
C THR A 40 0.79 -5.59 15.26
N SER A 41 0.20 -4.61 15.95
CA SER A 41 0.95 -3.50 16.55
C SER A 41 1.30 -3.65 18.03
N PRO A 42 0.60 -4.43 18.88
CA PRO A 42 0.85 -4.43 20.33
C PRO A 42 2.32 -4.70 20.68
N GLN A 43 2.89 -5.79 20.15
CA GLN A 43 4.28 -6.16 20.42
C GLN A 43 5.28 -5.15 19.83
N ALA A 44 4.95 -4.48 18.73
CA ALA A 44 5.80 -3.45 18.14
C ALA A 44 5.92 -2.23 19.06
N PHE A 45 4.84 -1.78 19.67
CA PHE A 45 4.87 -0.70 20.66
C PHE A 45 5.57 -1.13 21.96
N ASP A 46 5.39 -2.37 22.39
CA ASP A 46 6.13 -2.90 23.55
C ASP A 46 7.63 -2.91 23.28
N GLY A 47 8.06 -3.29 22.07
CA GLY A 47 9.46 -3.22 21.66
C GLY A 47 10.03 -1.80 21.75
N LEU A 48 9.26 -0.78 21.35
CA LEU A 48 9.66 0.62 21.51
C LEU A 48 9.88 0.99 22.97
N ARG A 49 8.95 0.59 23.88
CA ARG A 49 9.08 0.86 25.33
C ARG A 49 10.31 0.21 25.91
N ILE A 50 10.56 -1.08 25.61
CA ILE A 50 11.73 -1.83 26.10
C ILE A 50 13.04 -1.17 25.62
N ALA A 51 13.05 -0.65 24.40
CA ALA A 51 14.21 -0.01 23.80
C ALA A 51 14.34 1.49 24.13
N ASP A 52 13.42 2.06 24.93
CA ASP A 52 13.34 3.49 25.27
C ASP A 52 13.33 4.38 24.00
N ARG A 53 12.44 4.04 23.04
CA ARG A 53 12.29 4.73 21.77
C ARG A 53 10.90 5.31 21.60
N SER A 54 10.81 6.45 20.97
CA SER A 54 9.56 7.06 20.51
C SER A 54 9.24 6.65 19.08
N VAL A 55 8.00 6.86 18.63
CA VAL A 55 7.64 6.82 17.23
C VAL A 55 8.34 7.95 16.49
N ARG A 56 9.09 7.62 15.43
CA ARG A 56 9.97 8.56 14.72
C ARG A 56 9.19 9.64 13.97
N ARG A 57 8.09 9.27 13.33
CA ARG A 57 7.23 10.14 12.51
C ARG A 57 5.75 9.84 12.78
N PRO A 58 5.23 10.29 13.93
CA PRO A 58 3.81 10.10 14.23
C PRO A 58 2.90 10.79 13.21
N ASP A 59 3.35 11.86 12.57
CA ASP A 59 2.67 12.56 11.48
C ASP A 59 2.54 11.74 10.17
N LEU A 60 3.37 10.72 9.98
CA LEU A 60 3.32 9.77 8.86
C LEU A 60 2.81 8.37 9.29
N THR A 61 2.28 8.27 10.49
CA THR A 61 1.73 7.02 11.04
C THR A 61 0.26 7.22 11.39
N ILE A 62 -0.59 6.31 10.89
CA ILE A 62 -2.04 6.35 11.15
C ILE A 62 -2.46 5.00 11.71
N ALA A 63 -3.19 5.02 12.81
CA ALA A 63 -3.76 3.83 13.41
C ALA A 63 -5.28 3.77 13.16
N VAL A 64 -5.76 2.55 12.93
CA VAL A 64 -7.18 2.29 12.65
C VAL A 64 -7.63 1.08 13.45
N MET A 65 -8.82 1.15 14.04
CA MET A 65 -9.51 0.01 14.63
C MET A 65 -10.47 -0.58 13.60
N ASP A 66 -10.10 -1.65 12.91
CA ASP A 66 -10.92 -2.24 11.85
C ASP A 66 -11.01 -3.78 11.88
N HIS A 67 -10.01 -4.49 12.41
CA HIS A 67 -9.97 -5.95 12.39
C HIS A 67 -10.84 -6.59 13.48
N ASN A 68 -10.92 -5.98 14.66
CA ASN A 68 -11.63 -6.52 15.83
C ASN A 68 -12.90 -5.73 16.18
N THR A 69 -13.30 -4.78 15.35
CA THR A 69 -14.52 -4.01 15.56
C THR A 69 -15.75 -4.77 15.10
N PRO A 70 -16.88 -4.72 15.85
CA PRO A 70 -18.14 -5.27 15.37
C PRO A 70 -18.58 -4.58 14.07
N THR A 71 -19.09 -5.36 13.10
CA THR A 71 -19.61 -4.83 11.84
C THR A 71 -21.10 -4.50 11.87
N TRP A 72 -21.78 -4.88 12.94
CA TRP A 72 -23.22 -4.72 13.09
C TRP A 72 -23.59 -3.39 13.75
N ASP A 73 -23.14 -3.17 14.98
CA ASP A 73 -23.43 -1.98 15.75
C ASP A 73 -22.20 -1.61 16.59
N LEU A 74 -21.53 -0.55 16.17
CA LEU A 74 -20.31 -0.07 16.82
C LEU A 74 -20.52 0.46 18.23
N SER A 75 -21.77 0.82 18.61
CA SER A 75 -22.11 1.27 19.97
C SER A 75 -22.12 0.14 21.00
N LEU A 76 -22.30 -1.10 20.56
CA LEU A 76 -22.34 -2.25 21.46
C LEU A 76 -20.95 -2.60 21.99
N PRO A 77 -20.87 -3.12 23.23
CA PRO A 77 -19.61 -3.61 23.78
C PRO A 77 -19.01 -4.73 22.94
N VAL A 78 -17.69 -4.72 22.74
CA VAL A 78 -16.96 -5.84 22.15
C VAL A 78 -17.03 -7.01 23.13
N LYS A 79 -17.66 -8.11 22.72
CA LYS A 79 -17.93 -9.26 23.59
C LYS A 79 -16.71 -10.17 23.77
N ASP A 80 -15.92 -10.32 22.72
CA ASP A 80 -14.68 -11.10 22.79
C ASP A 80 -13.64 -10.34 23.62
N PRO A 81 -13.12 -10.94 24.71
CA PRO A 81 -12.20 -10.23 25.60
C PRO A 81 -10.84 -9.97 24.95
N ILE A 82 -10.37 -10.84 24.04
CA ILE A 82 -9.09 -10.67 23.34
C ILE A 82 -9.21 -9.53 22.33
N ALA A 83 -10.28 -9.52 21.53
CA ALA A 83 -10.57 -8.44 20.60
C ALA A 83 -10.67 -7.09 21.32
N LYS A 84 -11.38 -7.06 22.46
CA LYS A 84 -11.49 -5.86 23.29
C LYS A 84 -10.13 -5.38 23.80
N GLU A 85 -9.31 -6.28 24.33
CA GLU A 85 -7.98 -5.94 24.84
C GLU A 85 -7.08 -5.37 23.72
N GLN A 86 -7.10 -5.95 22.52
CA GLN A 86 -6.31 -5.44 21.38
C GLN A 86 -6.73 -4.02 20.99
N LEU A 87 -8.04 -3.72 20.96
CA LEU A 87 -8.53 -2.37 20.70
C LEU A 87 -8.12 -1.38 21.80
N ASP A 88 -8.29 -1.77 23.08
CA ASP A 88 -7.91 -0.93 24.22
C ASP A 88 -6.40 -0.65 24.24
N VAL A 89 -5.57 -1.66 23.91
CA VAL A 89 -4.11 -1.52 23.83
C VAL A 89 -3.70 -0.60 22.67
N LEU A 90 -4.35 -0.70 21.50
CA LEU A 90 -4.08 0.21 20.40
C LEU A 90 -4.39 1.66 20.79
N ALA A 91 -5.54 1.92 21.41
CA ALA A 91 -5.90 3.27 21.86
C ALA A 91 -4.86 3.84 22.82
N LYS A 92 -4.46 3.05 23.84
CA LYS A 92 -3.42 3.44 24.79
C LYS A 92 -2.07 3.72 24.13
N ASN A 93 -1.67 2.87 23.19
CA ASN A 93 -0.43 3.03 22.45
C ASN A 93 -0.44 4.32 21.62
N CYS A 94 -1.54 4.60 20.93
CA CYS A 94 -1.67 5.81 20.13
C CYS A 94 -1.62 7.08 20.98
N GLU A 95 -2.29 7.08 22.13
CA GLU A 95 -2.24 8.18 23.10
C GLU A 95 -0.81 8.40 23.63
N GLU A 96 -0.13 7.33 24.04
CA GLU A 96 1.23 7.39 24.59
C GLU A 96 2.26 7.88 23.58
N PHE A 97 2.19 7.41 22.33
CA PHE A 97 3.18 7.71 21.29
C PHE A 97 2.79 8.85 20.34
N GLY A 98 1.63 9.47 20.55
CA GLY A 98 1.15 10.61 19.76
C GLY A 98 0.76 10.23 18.32
N VAL A 99 0.28 9.00 18.11
CA VAL A 99 -0.17 8.51 16.80
C VAL A 99 -1.64 8.83 16.59
N GLU A 100 -2.00 9.35 15.42
CA GLU A 100 -3.39 9.60 15.03
C GLU A 100 -4.18 8.28 14.99
N LEU A 101 -5.30 8.23 15.69
CA LEU A 101 -6.15 7.03 15.77
C LEU A 101 -7.56 7.29 15.23
N TYR A 102 -7.98 6.47 14.29
CA TYR A 102 -9.37 6.32 13.90
C TYR A 102 -9.97 5.15 14.68
N ASP A 103 -10.50 5.45 15.86
CA ASP A 103 -11.16 4.47 16.71
C ASP A 103 -12.54 4.07 16.17
N ARG A 104 -13.17 3.08 16.79
CA ARG A 104 -14.49 2.56 16.40
C ARG A 104 -15.63 3.59 16.45
N PHE A 105 -15.44 4.74 17.08
CA PHE A 105 -16.44 5.81 17.21
C PHE A 105 -16.11 7.02 16.32
N SER A 106 -14.96 7.03 15.70
CA SER A 106 -14.59 8.07 14.75
C SER A 106 -15.54 8.07 13.55
N PRO A 107 -16.05 9.24 13.11
CA PRO A 107 -16.88 9.33 11.90
C PRO A 107 -16.10 8.96 10.62
N LEU A 108 -14.78 8.90 10.71
CA LEU A 108 -13.89 8.51 9.61
C LEU A 108 -13.32 7.08 9.79
N GLN A 109 -13.87 6.31 10.75
CA GLN A 109 -13.50 4.91 10.93
C GLN A 109 -13.93 4.07 9.71
N GLY A 110 -13.08 3.15 9.30
CA GLY A 110 -13.32 2.24 8.18
C GLY A 110 -12.15 1.28 8.04
N ILE A 111 -12.16 0.48 6.99
CA ILE A 111 -11.06 -0.44 6.68
C ILE A 111 -9.78 0.35 6.43
N VAL A 112 -8.67 -0.06 7.05
CA VAL A 112 -7.38 0.65 7.01
C VAL A 112 -6.90 0.95 5.58
N HIS A 113 -7.15 0.02 4.63
CA HIS A 113 -6.77 0.19 3.23
C HIS A 113 -7.77 1.01 2.39
N ILE A 114 -8.87 1.46 2.99
CA ILE A 114 -9.88 2.32 2.35
C ILE A 114 -9.79 3.74 2.87
N ILE A 115 -9.62 3.95 4.17
CA ILE A 115 -9.62 5.30 4.75
C ILE A 115 -8.44 6.15 4.28
N ALA A 116 -7.25 5.56 4.09
CA ALA A 116 -6.10 6.33 3.62
C ALA A 116 -6.27 6.80 2.16
N PRO A 117 -6.76 5.98 1.21
CA PRO A 117 -7.20 6.45 -0.12
C PRO A 117 -8.29 7.51 -0.06
N GLU A 118 -9.36 7.28 0.70
CA GLU A 118 -10.50 8.21 0.78
C GLU A 118 -10.14 9.56 1.37
N GLN A 119 -9.10 9.61 2.19
CA GLN A 119 -8.57 10.87 2.72
C GLN A 119 -7.50 11.51 1.82
N GLY A 120 -7.10 10.87 0.70
CA GLY A 120 -6.03 11.37 -0.17
C GLY A 120 -4.62 11.22 0.41
N ARG A 121 -4.44 10.40 1.45
CA ARG A 121 -3.12 10.12 2.03
C ARG A 121 -2.32 9.14 1.17
N THR A 122 -3.01 8.22 0.48
CA THR A 122 -2.43 7.36 -0.54
C THR A 122 -2.22 8.17 -1.80
N GLN A 123 -0.96 8.32 -2.19
CA GLN A 123 -0.58 9.12 -3.37
C GLN A 123 0.44 8.37 -4.22
N PRO A 124 0.48 8.65 -5.55
CA PRO A 124 1.46 8.05 -6.43
C PRO A 124 2.90 8.28 -5.97
N GLY A 125 3.73 7.28 -6.20
CA GLY A 125 5.15 7.35 -5.90
C GLY A 125 5.53 7.09 -4.44
N LYS A 126 4.59 6.94 -3.52
CA LYS A 126 4.87 6.66 -2.11
C LYS A 126 5.22 5.20 -1.84
N ILE A 127 6.02 4.96 -0.80
CA ILE A 127 6.14 3.65 -0.14
C ILE A 127 5.21 3.64 1.07
N ILE A 128 4.26 2.68 1.07
CA ILE A 128 3.23 2.53 2.11
C ILE A 128 3.35 1.14 2.73
N VAL A 129 3.35 1.06 4.05
CA VAL A 129 3.45 -0.21 4.77
C VAL A 129 2.38 -0.36 5.84
N CYS A 130 2.00 -1.60 6.10
CA CYS A 130 1.08 -1.99 7.17
C CYS A 130 1.40 -3.41 7.63
N GLY A 131 1.03 -3.77 8.83
CA GLY A 131 1.10 -5.14 9.34
C GLY A 131 0.05 -6.09 8.73
N ASP A 132 -0.40 -5.84 7.51
CA ASP A 132 -1.43 -6.57 6.77
C ASP A 132 -0.99 -6.79 5.31
N SER A 133 -1.17 -8.02 4.80
CA SER A 133 -0.77 -8.37 3.43
C SER A 133 -1.53 -7.57 2.36
N HIS A 134 -2.81 -7.23 2.61
CA HIS A 134 -3.64 -6.47 1.66
C HIS A 134 -3.30 -4.97 1.57
N THR A 135 -2.21 -4.54 2.20
CA THR A 135 -1.58 -3.23 1.95
C THR A 135 -1.31 -3.00 0.46
N SER A 136 -1.13 -4.07 -0.31
CA SER A 136 -1.03 -4.05 -1.78
C SER A 136 -2.15 -3.27 -2.47
N THR A 137 -3.33 -3.10 -1.84
CA THR A 137 -4.45 -2.29 -2.34
C THR A 137 -4.03 -0.89 -2.76
N HIS A 138 -3.12 -0.26 -2.02
CA HIS A 138 -2.64 1.10 -2.29
C HIS A 138 -1.82 1.20 -3.59
N GLY A 139 -1.36 0.06 -4.12
CA GLY A 139 -0.68 0.00 -5.42
C GLY A 139 -1.56 0.43 -6.60
N ALA A 140 -2.89 0.41 -6.44
CA ALA A 140 -3.85 0.96 -7.38
C ALA A 140 -3.63 2.44 -7.71
N PHE A 141 -2.95 3.16 -6.82
CA PHE A 141 -2.62 4.58 -6.93
C PHE A 141 -1.20 4.82 -7.48
N GLY A 142 -0.49 3.80 -7.91
CA GLY A 142 0.91 3.93 -8.30
C GLY A 142 1.86 4.09 -7.12
N ALA A 143 1.49 3.58 -5.95
CA ALA A 143 2.35 3.47 -4.78
C ALA A 143 3.00 2.08 -4.71
N PHE A 144 4.21 1.97 -4.16
CA PHE A 144 4.77 0.68 -3.76
C PHE A 144 4.30 0.37 -2.33
N ALA A 145 3.29 -0.49 -2.23
CA ALA A 145 2.62 -0.76 -0.96
C ALA A 145 2.70 -2.24 -0.61
N LEU A 146 3.15 -2.55 0.61
CA LEU A 146 3.42 -3.93 1.00
C LEU A 146 3.13 -4.21 2.46
N GLY A 147 2.68 -5.45 2.71
CA GLY A 147 2.53 -6.00 4.05
C GLY A 147 3.89 -6.32 4.69
N ILE A 148 4.02 -6.01 5.98
CA ILE A 148 5.23 -6.24 6.77
C ILE A 148 4.92 -7.02 8.05
N GLY A 149 5.92 -7.71 8.58
CA GLY A 149 5.78 -8.44 9.85
C GLY A 149 5.88 -7.53 11.08
N THR A 150 5.42 -8.00 12.24
CA THR A 150 5.39 -7.24 13.50
C THR A 150 6.76 -6.64 13.88
N SER A 151 7.86 -7.36 13.68
CA SER A 151 9.21 -6.83 13.94
C SER A 151 9.60 -5.72 12.97
N GLU A 152 9.08 -5.75 11.73
CA GLU A 152 9.27 -4.68 10.76
C GLU A 152 8.39 -3.48 11.10
N VAL A 153 7.16 -3.70 11.64
CA VAL A 153 6.30 -2.62 12.19
C VAL A 153 7.05 -1.85 13.28
N GLU A 154 7.65 -2.55 14.27
CA GLU A 154 8.48 -1.93 15.29
C GLU A 154 9.63 -1.11 14.67
N HIS A 155 10.34 -1.70 13.71
CA HIS A 155 11.46 -1.02 13.04
C HIS A 155 11.02 0.25 12.32
N VAL A 156 9.89 0.22 11.59
CA VAL A 156 9.34 1.40 10.89
C VAL A 156 8.88 2.45 11.88
N LEU A 157 8.18 2.08 12.95
CA LEU A 157 7.80 3.02 14.02
C LEU A 157 9.02 3.74 14.59
N ALA A 158 10.10 3.01 14.86
CA ALA A 158 11.33 3.55 15.45
C ALA A 158 12.17 4.40 14.49
N THR A 159 12.14 4.13 13.18
CA THR A 159 13.14 4.67 12.25
C THR A 159 12.58 5.33 11.00
N GLN A 160 11.31 5.11 10.69
CA GLN A 160 10.64 5.46 9.42
C GLN A 160 11.33 4.84 8.19
N THR A 161 12.00 3.71 8.38
CA THR A 161 12.68 2.99 7.30
C THR A 161 12.32 1.51 7.34
N LEU A 162 12.46 0.86 6.17
CA LEU A 162 12.24 -0.57 6.00
C LEU A 162 13.44 -1.22 5.30
N ARG A 163 13.85 -2.39 5.77
CA ARG A 163 14.91 -3.18 5.12
C ARG A 163 14.26 -4.22 4.22
N GLN A 164 14.48 -4.11 2.91
CA GLN A 164 13.91 -5.04 1.94
C GLN A 164 14.96 -5.54 0.93
N LYS A 165 14.87 -6.82 0.60
CA LYS A 165 15.53 -7.35 -0.59
C LYS A 165 14.71 -6.88 -1.80
N LYS A 166 15.37 -6.30 -2.81
CA LYS A 166 14.68 -5.83 -4.03
C LYS A 166 13.95 -7.01 -4.68
N PRO A 167 12.61 -6.96 -4.80
CA PRO A 167 11.85 -7.97 -5.51
C PRO A 167 12.13 -7.92 -7.01
N LEU A 168 11.79 -9.00 -7.70
CA LEU A 168 11.73 -9.05 -9.15
C LEU A 168 10.50 -8.29 -9.65
N THR A 169 10.49 -7.93 -10.92
CA THR A 169 9.38 -7.23 -11.59
C THR A 169 8.63 -8.17 -12.53
N MET A 170 7.28 -8.07 -12.52
CA MET A 170 6.42 -8.82 -13.42
C MET A 170 5.41 -7.89 -14.08
N GLU A 171 5.35 -7.86 -15.40
CA GLU A 171 4.25 -7.24 -16.11
C GLU A 171 3.12 -8.25 -16.37
N ILE A 172 1.89 -7.87 -16.01
CA ILE A 172 0.69 -8.59 -16.47
C ILE A 172 -0.11 -7.63 -17.34
N ASN A 173 -0.04 -7.87 -18.66
CA ASN A 173 -0.73 -7.06 -19.65
C ASN A 173 -2.05 -7.73 -20.05
N ILE A 174 -3.16 -6.99 -19.90
CA ILE A 174 -4.49 -7.41 -20.30
C ILE A 174 -5.00 -6.44 -21.34
N ASP A 175 -4.84 -6.81 -22.60
CA ASP A 175 -5.21 -5.96 -23.71
C ASP A 175 -6.67 -6.17 -24.14
N GLY A 176 -7.23 -5.13 -24.77
CA GLY A 176 -8.63 -5.11 -25.15
C GLY A 176 -9.60 -4.76 -24.02
N PRO A 177 -10.87 -4.48 -24.35
CA PRO A 177 -11.89 -4.14 -23.38
C PRO A 177 -12.37 -5.38 -22.62
N ALA A 178 -12.64 -5.26 -21.33
CA ALA A 178 -13.30 -6.32 -20.59
C ALA A 178 -14.72 -6.59 -21.17
N PRO A 179 -15.11 -7.85 -21.36
CA PRO A 179 -16.46 -8.19 -21.81
C PRO A 179 -17.54 -7.67 -20.86
N ALA A 180 -18.74 -7.41 -21.38
CA ALA A 180 -19.86 -6.99 -20.55
C ALA A 180 -20.16 -8.03 -19.46
N GLY A 181 -20.31 -7.57 -18.21
CA GLY A 181 -20.56 -8.42 -17.05
C GLY A 181 -19.31 -8.95 -16.35
N VAL A 182 -18.12 -8.69 -16.88
CA VAL A 182 -16.84 -9.03 -16.22
C VAL A 182 -16.47 -7.92 -15.25
N SER A 183 -16.33 -8.26 -13.98
CA SER A 183 -15.89 -7.34 -12.91
C SER A 183 -14.37 -7.37 -12.71
N ALA A 184 -13.84 -6.40 -11.97
CA ALA A 184 -12.42 -6.39 -11.58
C ALA A 184 -12.03 -7.66 -10.80
N LYS A 185 -12.96 -8.23 -10.02
CA LYS A 185 -12.73 -9.47 -9.29
C LYS A 185 -12.61 -10.66 -10.24
N ASP A 186 -13.39 -10.71 -11.29
CA ASP A 186 -13.28 -11.78 -12.31
C ASP A 186 -11.94 -11.67 -13.04
N ILE A 187 -11.50 -10.45 -13.34
CA ILE A 187 -10.18 -10.21 -13.97
C ILE A 187 -9.07 -10.79 -13.10
N ILE A 188 -8.99 -10.40 -11.84
CA ILE A 188 -7.89 -10.89 -10.98
C ILE A 188 -7.99 -12.38 -10.70
N LEU A 189 -9.19 -12.95 -10.53
CA LEU A 189 -9.37 -14.39 -10.40
C LEU A 189 -8.95 -15.14 -11.69
N GLY A 190 -9.23 -14.58 -12.86
CA GLY A 190 -8.77 -15.09 -14.14
C GLY A 190 -7.24 -15.08 -14.25
N ILE A 191 -6.59 -14.01 -13.81
CA ILE A 191 -5.12 -13.90 -13.73
C ILE A 191 -4.57 -15.00 -12.83
N ILE A 192 -5.07 -15.11 -11.58
CA ILE A 192 -4.63 -16.12 -10.61
C ILE A 192 -4.84 -17.55 -11.17
N GLY A 193 -5.99 -17.78 -11.79
CA GLY A 193 -6.27 -19.07 -12.45
C GLY A 193 -5.26 -19.42 -13.54
N ARG A 194 -4.72 -18.42 -14.25
CA ARG A 194 -3.75 -18.60 -15.33
C ARG A 194 -2.31 -18.79 -14.83
N ILE A 195 -1.86 -17.97 -13.87
CA ILE A 195 -0.48 -18.03 -13.37
C ILE A 195 -0.30 -18.93 -12.15
N GLY A 196 -1.39 -19.29 -11.47
CA GLY A 196 -1.40 -20.06 -10.22
C GLY A 196 -1.20 -19.20 -8.98
N VAL A 197 -1.55 -19.75 -7.82
CA VAL A 197 -1.45 -19.07 -6.50
C VAL A 197 -0.02 -18.75 -6.05
N ALA A 198 1.00 -19.31 -6.70
CA ALA A 198 2.41 -19.03 -6.45
C ALA A 198 3.10 -18.40 -7.66
N GLY A 199 2.35 -18.04 -8.70
CA GLY A 199 2.88 -17.59 -9.99
C GLY A 199 3.69 -16.29 -9.91
N ALA A 200 3.41 -15.45 -8.90
CA ALA A 200 4.08 -14.16 -8.72
C ALA A 200 4.96 -14.10 -7.46
N VAL A 201 5.33 -15.25 -6.86
CA VAL A 201 6.19 -15.28 -5.68
C VAL A 201 7.51 -14.54 -5.94
N GLY A 202 7.86 -13.63 -5.05
CA GLY A 202 9.08 -12.82 -5.14
C GLY A 202 9.01 -11.65 -6.11
N HIS A 203 7.87 -11.41 -6.77
CA HIS A 203 7.67 -10.32 -7.72
C HIS A 203 6.79 -9.19 -7.16
N VAL A 204 7.02 -8.00 -7.69
CA VAL A 204 6.03 -6.92 -7.73
C VAL A 204 5.39 -6.96 -9.12
N ILE A 205 4.05 -6.99 -9.16
CA ILE A 205 3.28 -7.01 -10.40
C ILE A 205 2.95 -5.58 -10.81
N GLU A 206 3.19 -5.22 -12.07
CA GLU A 206 2.60 -4.06 -12.71
C GLU A 206 1.51 -4.53 -13.67
N TYR A 207 0.27 -4.11 -13.41
CA TYR A 207 -0.87 -4.41 -14.27
C TYR A 207 -0.99 -3.34 -15.34
N THR A 208 -1.03 -3.76 -16.60
CA THR A 208 -1.06 -2.90 -17.78
C THR A 208 -2.15 -3.34 -18.76
N GLY A 209 -2.36 -2.56 -19.80
CA GLY A 209 -3.33 -2.86 -20.85
C GLY A 209 -4.69 -2.21 -20.62
N LYS A 210 -5.50 -2.24 -21.68
CA LYS A 210 -6.76 -1.48 -21.72
C LYS A 210 -7.78 -1.95 -20.69
N ALA A 211 -7.88 -3.26 -20.44
CA ALA A 211 -8.80 -3.78 -19.45
C ALA A 211 -8.51 -3.27 -18.02
N ILE A 212 -7.27 -2.90 -17.73
CA ILE A 212 -6.87 -2.34 -16.42
C ILE A 212 -7.07 -0.82 -16.38
N THR A 213 -6.67 -0.11 -17.44
CA THR A 213 -6.79 1.35 -17.48
C THR A 213 -8.24 1.83 -17.51
N ASP A 214 -9.15 1.03 -18.07
CA ASP A 214 -10.60 1.30 -18.10
C ASP A 214 -11.30 1.05 -16.74
N LEU A 215 -10.63 0.43 -15.75
CA LEU A 215 -11.21 0.22 -14.42
C LEU A 215 -11.34 1.53 -13.64
N SER A 216 -12.41 1.63 -12.84
CA SER A 216 -12.49 2.62 -11.77
C SER A 216 -11.38 2.40 -10.73
N MET A 217 -11.14 3.37 -9.85
CA MET A 217 -10.16 3.21 -8.78
C MET A 217 -10.49 2.03 -7.86
N GLU A 218 -11.77 1.81 -7.54
CA GLU A 218 -12.23 0.66 -6.74
C GLU A 218 -11.94 -0.68 -7.46
N GLY A 219 -12.08 -0.70 -8.77
CA GLY A 219 -11.70 -1.85 -9.60
C GLY A 219 -10.20 -2.12 -9.56
N ARG A 220 -9.37 -1.07 -9.70
CA ARG A 220 -7.90 -1.19 -9.57
C ARG A 220 -7.49 -1.60 -8.16
N MET A 221 -8.16 -1.07 -7.12
CA MET A 221 -7.95 -1.47 -5.74
C MET A 221 -8.24 -2.95 -5.54
N THR A 222 -9.31 -3.47 -6.14
CA THR A 222 -9.65 -4.90 -6.11
C THR A 222 -8.55 -5.77 -6.75
N VAL A 223 -8.04 -5.37 -7.91
CA VAL A 223 -6.97 -6.10 -8.61
C VAL A 223 -5.68 -6.09 -7.80
N CYS A 224 -5.25 -4.91 -7.31
CA CYS A 224 -4.04 -4.78 -6.51
C CYS A 224 -4.15 -5.48 -5.15
N ASN A 225 -5.33 -5.42 -4.50
CA ASN A 225 -5.62 -6.12 -3.26
C ASN A 225 -5.37 -7.62 -3.40
N MET A 226 -5.94 -8.24 -4.41
CA MET A 226 -5.86 -9.69 -4.64
C MET A 226 -4.56 -10.17 -5.31
N SER A 227 -3.57 -9.32 -5.51
CA SER A 227 -2.24 -9.72 -5.99
C SER A 227 -1.54 -10.65 -5.01
N ILE A 228 -1.88 -10.57 -3.74
CA ILE A 228 -1.31 -11.39 -2.67
C ILE A 228 -1.71 -12.86 -2.82
N GLU A 229 -2.91 -13.15 -3.32
CA GLU A 229 -3.39 -14.50 -3.60
C GLU A 229 -2.64 -15.16 -4.77
N ALA A 230 -2.00 -14.37 -5.64
CA ALA A 230 -1.04 -14.86 -6.64
C ALA A 230 0.38 -15.04 -6.08
N GLY A 231 0.60 -14.77 -4.80
CA GLY A 231 1.90 -14.82 -4.14
C GLY A 231 2.79 -13.60 -4.36
N ALA A 232 2.28 -12.53 -4.97
CA ALA A 232 3.06 -11.33 -5.24
C ALA A 232 3.43 -10.59 -3.94
N ARG A 233 4.53 -9.84 -4.01
CA ARG A 233 4.93 -8.93 -2.94
C ARG A 233 4.05 -7.67 -2.88
N ALA A 234 3.62 -7.20 -4.06
CA ALA A 234 2.69 -6.10 -4.26
C ALA A 234 2.14 -6.14 -5.69
N GLY A 235 0.98 -5.53 -5.91
CA GLY A 235 0.43 -5.23 -7.23
C GLY A 235 0.35 -3.72 -7.41
N MET A 236 0.60 -3.24 -8.61
CA MET A 236 0.65 -1.81 -8.93
C MET A 236 -0.07 -1.51 -10.24
N VAL A 237 -0.68 -0.35 -10.32
CA VAL A 237 -1.19 0.25 -11.56
C VAL A 237 -0.55 1.62 -11.71
N ALA A 238 -0.01 1.93 -12.89
CA ALA A 238 0.55 3.26 -13.13
C ALA A 238 -0.52 4.35 -12.93
N PRO A 239 -0.19 5.46 -12.24
CA PRO A 239 -1.16 6.53 -12.02
C PRO A 239 -1.49 7.23 -13.33
N ASP A 240 -2.75 7.55 -13.51
CA ASP A 240 -3.29 8.25 -14.66
C ASP A 240 -4.37 9.26 -14.26
N GLN A 241 -5.09 9.81 -15.22
CA GLN A 241 -6.14 10.79 -14.99
C GLN A 241 -7.22 10.29 -14.02
N THR A 242 -7.59 9.00 -14.08
CA THR A 242 -8.55 8.38 -13.15
C THR A 242 -8.05 8.45 -11.71
N THR A 243 -6.74 8.18 -11.51
CA THR A 243 -6.09 8.29 -10.20
C THR A 243 -6.08 9.73 -9.70
N PHE A 244 -5.75 10.68 -10.57
CA PHE A 244 -5.65 12.10 -10.20
C PHE A 244 -7.01 12.69 -9.82
N GLU A 245 -8.05 12.37 -10.58
CA GLU A 245 -9.43 12.79 -10.29
C GLU A 245 -9.94 12.21 -8.97
N TYR A 246 -9.58 10.96 -8.67
CA TYR A 246 -9.94 10.35 -7.39
C TYR A 246 -9.28 11.04 -6.19
N ILE A 247 -8.03 11.45 -6.30
CA ILE A 247 -7.28 12.09 -5.20
C ILE A 247 -7.70 13.55 -5.00
N LYS A 248 -8.03 14.25 -6.08
CA LYS A 248 -8.32 15.69 -6.06
C LYS A 248 -9.42 16.06 -5.07
N GLY A 249 -9.18 17.12 -4.29
CA GLY A 249 -10.15 17.67 -3.33
C GLY A 249 -10.33 16.85 -2.04
N ARG A 250 -9.54 15.81 -1.83
CA ARG A 250 -9.55 15.05 -0.58
C ARG A 250 -8.73 15.75 0.50
N SER A 251 -9.03 15.49 1.77
CA SER A 251 -8.52 16.27 2.92
C SER A 251 -7.00 16.32 3.07
N HIS A 252 -6.28 15.30 2.57
CA HIS A 252 -4.81 15.22 2.60
C HIS A 252 -4.19 15.17 1.20
N ALA A 253 -4.97 15.45 0.16
CA ALA A 253 -4.45 15.70 -1.17
C ALA A 253 -3.72 17.04 -1.23
N PRO A 254 -2.81 17.24 -2.18
CA PRO A 254 -2.31 18.59 -2.48
C PRO A 254 -3.47 19.56 -2.72
N GLU A 255 -3.33 20.83 -2.31
CA GLU A 255 -4.35 21.85 -2.54
C GLU A 255 -4.62 22.02 -4.03
N ASP A 256 -5.87 22.36 -4.39
CA ASP A 256 -6.28 22.49 -5.79
C ASP A 256 -5.43 23.51 -6.57
N SER A 257 -4.97 24.56 -5.90
CA SER A 257 -4.07 25.57 -6.46
C SER A 257 -2.66 25.05 -6.81
N GLU A 258 -2.24 23.95 -6.17
CA GLU A 258 -0.93 23.33 -6.34
C GLU A 258 -1.00 21.97 -7.05
N PHE A 259 -2.20 21.52 -7.43
CA PHE A 259 -2.44 20.16 -7.89
C PHE A 259 -1.80 19.84 -9.26
N GLU A 260 -1.54 20.84 -10.08
CA GLU A 260 -0.92 20.65 -11.41
C GLU A 260 0.51 20.10 -11.32
N MET A 261 1.31 20.62 -10.40
CA MET A 261 2.71 20.22 -10.25
C MET A 261 2.89 18.75 -9.76
N PRO A 262 2.20 18.30 -8.69
CA PRO A 262 2.19 16.88 -8.32
C PRO A 262 1.66 15.98 -9.44
N THR A 263 0.62 16.39 -10.17
CA THR A 263 0.02 15.61 -11.27
C THR A 263 1.03 15.36 -12.39
N GLU A 264 1.82 16.37 -12.76
CA GLU A 264 2.89 16.20 -13.74
C GLU A 264 3.97 15.23 -13.24
N GLN A 265 4.37 15.37 -11.97
CA GLN A 265 5.36 14.46 -11.36
C GLN A 265 4.83 13.02 -11.29
N TRP A 266 3.56 12.83 -10.93
CA TRP A 266 2.91 11.53 -10.87
C TRP A 266 2.78 10.88 -12.25
N GLY A 267 2.49 11.66 -13.30
CA GLY A 267 2.47 11.18 -14.68
C GLY A 267 3.81 10.62 -15.16
N ASN A 268 4.91 11.17 -14.66
CA ASN A 268 6.27 10.72 -14.98
C ASN A 268 6.67 9.40 -14.27
N LEU A 269 5.83 8.89 -13.35
CA LEU A 269 6.09 7.62 -12.67
C LEU A 269 5.80 6.40 -13.55
N SER A 270 4.94 6.52 -14.56
CA SER A 270 4.67 5.40 -15.49
C SER A 270 5.96 4.79 -16.01
N SER A 271 5.95 3.48 -16.23
CA SER A 271 7.11 2.75 -16.77
C SER A 271 7.56 3.37 -18.09
N ASP A 272 8.89 3.53 -18.26
CA ASP A 272 9.46 4.13 -19.47
C ASP A 272 9.21 3.23 -20.68
N PRO A 273 9.04 3.81 -21.88
CA PRO A 273 9.05 3.02 -23.10
C PRO A 273 10.36 2.21 -23.22
N GLY A 274 10.21 0.89 -23.40
CA GLY A 274 11.35 -0.02 -23.49
C GLY A 274 11.88 -0.51 -22.13
N SER A 275 11.20 -0.24 -21.02
CA SER A 275 11.52 -0.86 -19.73
C SER A 275 11.41 -2.39 -19.81
N VAL A 276 12.27 -3.08 -19.06
CA VAL A 276 12.37 -4.54 -19.06
C VAL A 276 11.91 -5.08 -17.72
N TYR A 277 10.99 -6.04 -17.77
CA TYR A 277 10.53 -6.78 -16.61
C TYR A 277 11.22 -8.15 -16.54
N ASP A 278 11.45 -8.66 -15.33
CA ASP A 278 12.00 -10.01 -15.12
C ASP A 278 11.05 -11.10 -15.64
N SER A 279 9.75 -10.83 -15.63
CA SER A 279 8.71 -11.72 -16.16
C SER A 279 7.60 -10.92 -16.84
N ARG A 280 6.95 -11.52 -17.85
CA ARG A 280 5.84 -10.91 -18.58
C ARG A 280 4.75 -11.94 -18.89
N VAL A 281 3.51 -11.59 -18.60
CA VAL A 281 2.32 -12.36 -18.95
C VAL A 281 1.38 -11.49 -19.78
N VAL A 282 0.87 -12.04 -20.88
CA VAL A 282 -0.11 -11.38 -21.75
C VAL A 282 -1.40 -12.21 -21.74
N ILE A 283 -2.54 -11.56 -21.51
CA ILE A 283 -3.86 -12.16 -21.41
C ILE A 283 -4.81 -11.49 -22.38
#